data_359e1ccf0f9ec570c00b1be598bc146f
#
_entry.id   359e1ccf0f9ec570c00b1be598bc146f
#
_cell.length_a   1.000
_cell.length_b   1.000
_cell.length_c   1.000
_cell.angle_alpha   90.00
_cell.angle_beta   90.00
_cell.angle_gamma   90.00
#
_symmetry.space_group_name_H-M   'P 1'
#
loop_
_entity.id
_entity.type
_entity.pdbx_description
1 polymer ?
#
loop_
_entity_poly.entity_id
_entity_poly.type
_entity_poly.pdbx_seq_one_letter_code
_entity_poly.pdbx_strand_id
1 'polypeptide(L)'
;MKKSEQTKAKLIKAVVDLINKGQKISVGSISKEAKTAYGSFYRYFNNLDEINEAAIIQVVLERAESLEKELENEKSNLFKIYYGWFIAVDLYQDTYRANWLIDNPAS
;
A
#
# COMPACT_ATOMS: atom_id res chain seq x y z
N MET A 1 1.72 0.81 -20.75
CA MET A 1 1.62 -0.05 -19.56
C MET A 1 1.00 -1.38 -19.94
N LYS A 2 1.57 -2.47 -19.49
CA LYS A 2 1.04 -3.80 -19.78
C LYS A 2 -0.29 -4.02 -19.06
N LYS A 3 -1.18 -4.79 -19.68
CA LYS A 3 -2.49 -5.07 -19.12
C LYS A 3 -2.43 -5.69 -17.71
N SER A 4 -1.44 -6.55 -17.46
CA SER A 4 -1.23 -7.16 -16.14
C SER A 4 -0.87 -6.14 -15.07
N GLU A 5 -0.04 -5.16 -15.38
CA GLU A 5 0.33 -4.10 -14.46
C GLU A 5 -0.85 -3.20 -14.14
N GLN A 6 -1.72 -2.95 -15.11
CA GLN A 6 -2.94 -2.18 -14.91
C GLN A 6 -3.89 -2.91 -13.96
N THR A 7 -4.04 -4.22 -14.11
CA THR A 7 -4.91 -5.01 -13.24
C THR A 7 -4.37 -5.02 -11.82
N LYS A 8 -3.07 -5.21 -11.65
CA LYS A 8 -2.43 -5.16 -10.35
C LYS A 8 -2.65 -3.81 -9.66
N ALA A 9 -2.47 -2.72 -10.40
CA ALA A 9 -2.69 -1.36 -9.90
C ALA A 9 -4.15 -1.14 -9.49
N LYS A 10 -5.11 -1.66 -10.24
CA LYS A 10 -6.53 -1.58 -9.90
C LYS A 10 -6.84 -2.30 -8.59
N LEU A 11 -6.24 -3.46 -8.37
CA LEU A 11 -6.43 -4.22 -7.13
C LEU A 11 -5.89 -3.46 -5.93
N ILE A 12 -4.70 -2.89 -6.05
CA ILE A 12 -4.09 -2.09 -4.98
C ILE A 12 -4.94 -0.84 -4.69
N LYS A 13 -5.39 -0.15 -5.72
CA LYS A 13 -6.26 1.01 -5.57
C LYS A 13 -7.57 0.64 -4.88
N ALA A 14 -8.13 -0.52 -5.21
CA ALA A 14 -9.35 -1.00 -4.58
C ALA A 14 -9.19 -1.15 -3.07
N VAL A 15 -8.04 -1.66 -2.61
CA VAL A 15 -7.77 -1.77 -1.18
C VAL A 15 -7.73 -0.39 -0.53
N VAL A 16 -7.06 0.56 -1.15
CA VAL A 16 -7.00 1.94 -0.64
C VAL A 16 -8.39 2.55 -0.55
N ASP A 17 -9.21 2.36 -1.58
CA ASP A 17 -10.57 2.88 -1.60
C ASP A 17 -11.45 2.24 -0.52
N LEU A 18 -11.32 0.93 -0.29
CA LEU A 18 -12.05 0.22 0.76
C LEU A 18 -11.65 0.71 2.16
N ILE A 19 -10.36 0.94 2.38
CA ILE A 19 -9.87 1.49 3.64
C ILE A 19 -10.47 2.87 3.87
N ASN A 20 -10.48 3.73 2.87
CA ASN A 20 -11.02 5.08 2.96
C ASN A 20 -12.53 5.08 3.23
N LYS A 21 -13.25 4.09 2.72
CA LYS A 21 -14.68 3.92 2.97
C LYS A 21 -14.99 3.24 4.29
N GLY A 22 -13.98 2.73 4.98
CA GLY A 22 -14.17 1.98 6.23
C GLY A 22 -14.83 0.62 6.02
N GLN A 23 -14.71 0.05 4.83
CA GLN A 23 -15.31 -1.24 4.50
C GLN A 23 -14.35 -2.39 4.77
N LYS A 24 -14.92 -3.58 5.01
CA LYS A 24 -14.15 -4.78 5.27
C LYS A 24 -13.34 -5.18 4.03
N ILE A 25 -12.10 -5.57 4.25
CA ILE A 25 -11.20 -6.00 3.18
C ILE A 25 -11.23 -7.53 3.10
N SER A 26 -11.60 -8.03 1.92
CA SER A 26 -11.58 -9.44 1.58
C SER A 26 -11.27 -9.57 0.10
N VAL A 27 -10.91 -10.77 -0.34
CA VAL A 27 -10.67 -11.01 -1.77
C VAL A 27 -11.91 -10.66 -2.59
N GLY A 28 -13.09 -11.00 -2.07
CA GLY A 28 -14.35 -10.69 -2.73
C GLY A 28 -14.62 -9.18 -2.82
N SER A 29 -14.43 -8.43 -1.72
CA SER A 29 -14.67 -6.98 -1.73
C SER A 29 -13.66 -6.26 -2.61
N ILE A 30 -12.40 -6.69 -2.61
CA ILE A 30 -11.36 -6.12 -3.47
C ILE A 30 -11.68 -6.35 -4.94
N SER A 31 -12.05 -7.56 -5.31
CA SER A 31 -12.39 -7.91 -6.69
C SER A 31 -13.59 -7.12 -7.19
N LYS A 32 -14.60 -6.96 -6.35
CA LYS A 32 -15.80 -6.19 -6.66
C LYS A 32 -15.46 -4.71 -6.87
N GLU A 33 -14.67 -4.12 -5.96
CA GLU A 33 -14.27 -2.72 -6.05
C GLU A 33 -13.40 -2.46 -7.28
N ALA A 34 -12.49 -3.38 -7.59
CA ALA A 34 -11.60 -3.27 -8.76
C ALA A 34 -12.29 -3.65 -10.06
N LYS A 35 -13.50 -4.20 -10.00
CA LYS A 35 -14.24 -4.71 -11.16
C LYS A 35 -13.46 -5.77 -11.92
N THR A 36 -12.86 -6.69 -11.19
CA THR A 36 -12.09 -7.81 -11.74
C THR A 36 -12.73 -9.13 -11.35
N ALA A 37 -12.35 -10.21 -12.04
CA ALA A 37 -12.76 -11.55 -11.66
C ALA A 37 -12.13 -11.95 -10.33
N TYR A 38 -12.82 -12.76 -9.54
CA TYR A 38 -12.35 -13.21 -8.23
C TYR A 38 -10.97 -13.87 -8.32
N GLY A 39 -10.76 -14.70 -9.34
CA GLY A 39 -9.49 -15.40 -9.52
C GLY A 39 -8.32 -14.52 -9.92
N SER A 40 -8.59 -13.31 -10.42
CA SER A 40 -7.52 -12.38 -10.82
C SER A 40 -6.65 -11.96 -9.65
N PHE A 41 -7.21 -11.87 -8.45
CA PHE A 41 -6.44 -11.54 -7.25
C PHE A 41 -5.26 -12.50 -7.07
N TYR A 42 -5.50 -13.81 -7.19
CA TYR A 42 -4.48 -14.82 -6.92
C TYR A 42 -3.39 -14.91 -7.99
N ARG A 43 -3.57 -14.24 -9.11
CA ARG A 43 -2.49 -14.10 -10.10
C ARG A 43 -1.38 -13.16 -9.65
N TYR A 44 -1.71 -12.19 -8.79
CA TYR A 44 -0.78 -11.13 -8.40
C TYR A 44 -0.39 -11.16 -6.94
N PHE A 45 -1.24 -11.72 -6.09
CA PHE A 45 -1.02 -11.75 -4.64
C PHE A 45 -1.38 -13.12 -4.10
N ASN A 46 -0.58 -13.63 -3.17
CA ASN A 46 -0.84 -14.93 -2.54
C ASN A 46 -1.88 -14.84 -1.44
N ASN A 47 -1.98 -13.70 -0.77
CA ASN A 47 -2.90 -13.51 0.35
C ASN A 47 -3.19 -12.02 0.54
N LEU A 48 -4.09 -11.73 1.49
CA LEU A 48 -4.49 -10.35 1.78
C LEU A 48 -3.35 -9.52 2.37
N ASP A 49 -2.44 -10.14 3.12
CA ASP A 49 -1.32 -9.42 3.72
C ASP A 49 -0.40 -8.81 2.65
N GLU A 50 -0.16 -9.52 1.57
CA GLU A 50 0.66 -9.02 0.48
C GLU A 50 0.07 -7.77 -0.17
N ILE A 51 -1.23 -7.79 -0.46
CA ILE A 51 -1.87 -6.64 -1.10
C ILE A 51 -2.01 -5.47 -0.13
N ASN A 52 -2.26 -5.74 1.15
CA ASN A 52 -2.33 -4.70 2.16
C ASN A 52 -0.97 -3.99 2.30
N GLU A 53 0.12 -4.74 2.33
CA GLU A 53 1.47 -4.16 2.37
C GLU A 53 1.73 -3.29 1.15
N ALA A 54 1.39 -3.76 -0.04
CA ALA A 54 1.56 -3.00 -1.27
C ALA A 54 0.73 -1.72 -1.27
N ALA A 55 -0.50 -1.79 -0.77
CA ALA A 55 -1.38 -0.63 -0.68
C ALA A 55 -0.85 0.43 0.28
N ILE A 56 -0.35 0.01 1.42
CA ILE A 56 0.21 0.93 2.42
C ILE A 56 1.44 1.63 1.87
N ILE A 57 2.33 0.89 1.24
CA ILE A 57 3.54 1.46 0.62
C ILE A 57 3.15 2.49 -0.44
N GLN A 58 2.16 2.19 -1.26
CA GLN A 58 1.72 3.12 -2.29
C GLN A 58 1.14 4.42 -1.71
N VAL A 59 0.31 4.32 -0.68
CA VAL A 59 -0.26 5.50 -0.01
C VAL A 59 0.85 6.37 0.57
N VAL A 60 1.83 5.74 1.21
CA VAL A 60 2.96 6.45 1.82
C VAL A 60 3.78 7.17 0.74
N LEU A 61 4.07 6.49 -0.37
CA LEU A 61 4.83 7.09 -1.47
C LEU A 61 4.10 8.26 -2.12
N GLU A 62 2.79 8.12 -2.34
CA GLU A 62 1.98 9.20 -2.91
C GLU A 62 1.98 10.43 -2.00
N ARG A 63 1.91 10.20 -0.69
CA ARG A 63 1.93 11.29 0.27
C ARG A 63 3.29 11.98 0.31
N ALA A 64 4.36 11.22 0.19
CA ALA A 64 5.71 11.77 0.11
C ALA A 64 5.88 12.66 -1.12
N GLU A 65 5.36 12.24 -2.27
CA GLU A 65 5.37 13.05 -3.49
C GLU A 65 4.59 14.36 -3.33
N SER A 66 3.41 14.30 -2.70
CA SER A 66 2.60 15.49 -2.44
C SER A 66 3.33 16.48 -1.53
N LEU A 67 3.97 15.98 -0.48
CA LEU A 67 4.75 16.81 0.43
C LEU A 67 5.96 17.44 -0.26
N GLU A 68 6.62 16.67 -1.11
CA GLU A 68 7.75 17.18 -1.89
C GLU A 68 7.34 18.36 -2.78
N LYS A 69 6.19 18.25 -3.45
CA LYS A 69 5.66 19.34 -4.28
C LYS A 69 5.30 20.58 -3.47
N GLU A 70 4.68 20.40 -2.30
CA GLU A 70 4.31 21.52 -1.44
C GLU A 70 5.52 22.23 -0.87
N LEU A 71 6.61 21.51 -0.65
CA LEU A 71 7.82 22.03 0.00
C LEU A 71 8.93 22.38 -0.98
N GLU A 72 8.63 22.39 -2.28
CA GLU A 72 9.61 22.71 -3.32
C GLU A 72 10.30 24.06 -3.12
N ASN A 73 9.65 24.99 -2.42
CA ASN A 73 10.18 26.31 -2.12
C ASN A 73 11.02 26.38 -0.83
N GLU A 74 11.09 25.31 -0.05
CA GLU A 74 11.80 25.28 1.24
C GLU A 74 12.85 24.16 1.27
N LYS A 75 13.88 24.30 0.43
CA LYS A 75 14.88 23.25 0.21
C LYS A 75 15.63 22.78 1.45
N SER A 76 15.81 23.64 2.45
CA SER A 76 16.56 23.27 3.66
C SER A 76 15.74 22.39 4.61
N ASN A 77 14.42 22.59 4.63
CA ASN A 77 13.52 21.77 5.43
C ASN A 77 13.11 20.50 4.70
N LEU A 78 13.14 20.53 3.38
CA LEU A 78 12.78 19.38 2.54
C LEU A 78 13.62 18.15 2.87
N PHE A 79 14.93 18.33 3.01
CA PHE A 79 15.84 17.22 3.29
C PHE A 79 15.52 16.57 4.64
N LYS A 80 15.27 17.37 5.68
CA LYS A 80 14.93 16.86 7.00
C LYS A 80 13.61 16.10 7.01
N ILE A 81 12.63 16.63 6.32
CA ILE A 81 11.29 16.01 6.21
C ILE A 81 11.38 14.71 5.43
N TYR A 82 12.11 14.71 4.32
CA TYR A 82 12.30 13.54 3.49
C TYR A 82 13.01 12.42 4.24
N TYR A 83 14.05 12.77 4.98
CA TYR A 83 14.80 11.81 5.80
C TYR A 83 13.93 11.24 6.93
N GLY A 84 13.20 12.10 7.62
CA GLY A 84 12.27 11.66 8.67
C GLY A 84 11.17 10.76 8.13
N TRP A 85 10.67 11.08 6.95
CA TRP A 85 9.66 10.28 6.26
C TRP A 85 10.20 8.90 5.90
N PHE A 86 11.40 8.83 5.37
CA PHE A 86 12.07 7.58 5.01
C PHE A 86 12.24 6.68 6.23
N ILE A 87 12.67 7.24 7.36
CA ILE A 87 12.80 6.51 8.62
C ILE A 87 11.43 5.99 9.09
N ALA A 88 10.38 6.81 8.98
CA ALA A 88 9.04 6.42 9.40
C ALA A 88 8.51 5.23 8.58
N VAL A 89 8.75 5.22 7.27
CA VAL A 89 8.38 4.10 6.41
C VAL A 89 9.11 2.83 6.81
N ASP A 90 10.42 2.95 7.05
CA ASP A 90 11.24 1.81 7.47
C ASP A 90 10.74 1.21 8.80
N LEU A 91 10.50 2.07 9.80
CA LEU A 91 9.97 1.64 11.09
C LEU A 91 8.58 1.00 10.94
N TYR A 92 7.75 1.54 10.07
CA TYR A 92 6.42 0.98 9.81
C TYR A 92 6.53 -0.43 9.25
N GLN A 93 7.39 -0.63 8.25
CA GLN A 93 7.58 -1.94 7.63
C GLN A 93 8.11 -2.95 8.65
N ASP A 94 9.07 -2.58 9.48
CA ASP A 94 9.60 -3.44 10.53
C ASP A 94 8.53 -3.82 11.55
N THR A 95 7.71 -2.86 11.96
CA THR A 95 6.61 -3.09 12.90
C THR A 95 5.57 -4.02 12.28
N TYR A 96 5.23 -3.82 11.03
CA TYR A 96 4.27 -4.67 10.32
C TYR A 96 4.76 -6.10 10.24
N ARG A 97 6.02 -6.30 9.90
CA ARG A 97 6.62 -7.65 9.81
C ARG A 97 6.67 -8.31 11.18
N ALA A 98 7.02 -7.57 12.22
CA ALA A 98 7.06 -8.09 13.59
C ALA A 98 5.67 -8.54 14.04
N ASN A 99 4.65 -7.74 13.79
CA ASN A 99 3.27 -8.08 14.12
C ASN A 99 2.78 -9.30 13.33
N TRP A 100 3.15 -9.38 12.05
CA TRP A 100 2.80 -10.52 11.22
C TRP A 100 3.42 -11.81 11.76
N LEU A 101 4.69 -11.76 12.18
CA LEU A 101 5.39 -12.91 12.75
C LEU A 101 4.78 -13.36 14.08
N ILE A 102 4.30 -12.42 14.89
CA ILE A 102 3.61 -12.74 16.15
C ILE A 102 2.31 -13.49 15.87
N ASP A 103 1.55 -13.04 14.86
CA ASP A 103 0.28 -13.66 14.47
C ASP A 103 0.47 -14.98 13.71
N ASN A 104 1.66 -15.19 13.12
CA ASN A 104 1.96 -16.36 12.29
C ASN A 104 3.28 -17.04 12.74
N PRO A 105 3.38 -17.47 14.00
CA PRO A 105 4.66 -17.93 14.54
C PRO A 105 5.10 -19.31 14.06
N ALA A 106 4.27 -20.04 13.37
CA ALA A 106 4.48 -21.45 13.08
C ALA A 106 5.28 -21.72 11.83
N SER A 107 5.79 -20.72 11.20
CA SER A 107 6.52 -20.93 9.95
C SER A 107 7.88 -21.56 10.17
#